data_d597b3ab4fec70781144eb234e110893
#
_entry.id   d597b3ab4fec70781144eb234e110893
#
_cell.length_a   1.000
_cell.length_b   1.000
_cell.length_c   1.000
_cell.angle_alpha   90.00
_cell.angle_beta   90.00
_cell.angle_gamma   90.00
#
_symmetry.space_group_name_H-M   'P 1'
#
loop_
_entity.id
_entity.type
_entity.pdbx_description
1 polymer ?
#
loop_
_entity_poly.entity_id
_entity_poly.type
_entity_poly.pdbx_seq_one_letter_code
_entity_poly.pdbx_strand_id
1 'polypeptide(L)'
;MKKILFSTMGLFFACNTSQKTVTEEPKSAKEINVSTIAASITEDELKEHLYVYASDEYEGRETGTPGNDMAAGYIAQHFKALKLNSPIGEDDFLQPIDMSSERWEKIDMTVNGEEYRHIWDFFALHQMNAGIDEFNYDEITFVGYGIDDEKLNNYKKTDISGKVVMMYGGEPKDEDGKSVITDSDAMSDWTNNPFKKIMLAKEKGAKSVLIISEQFKKQISDNRRFLMGPSVTLTPPSETTDNSTSDFSYIIINPEIAKSIAGKKLKKVKKYRSKNSRGKSTKGFNITTDISGHMVKQRNSKKTANVIGVIEGKHPTKKKEHIIVTAHYDHLGKRGSDIFNGADDNASGTSTVLELAEAYATAAAFGQAPDRSIIFLLVSGEEKGLLGSKFYTDYPLIPLDQTMVNINIDMVGRMDEQHDNGNYIYVIGADRLSTTLHEVNESVNDLHEKLLLDYTYNAEDDPNRYYYRSDHYNFAEKGIPAVFFFNGTHDDYHRPSDTADKIDYDKMAKIGRHIFHLIWELGNREDAIEVDVKP
;
A
#
# COMPACT_ATOMS: atom_id res chain seq x y z
N MET A 1 64.45 -51.55 -14.16
CA MET A 1 65.55 -51.95 -15.02
C MET A 1 65.54 -51.11 -16.29
N LYS A 2 66.74 -50.59 -16.59
CA LYS A 2 67.24 -49.96 -17.83
C LYS A 2 66.71 -48.57 -18.22
N LYS A 3 67.53 -47.61 -17.90
CA LYS A 3 67.78 -46.32 -18.54
C LYS A 3 68.14 -46.52 -20.02
N ILE A 4 67.71 -45.61 -20.88
CA ILE A 4 68.53 -45.22 -22.04
C ILE A 4 68.40 -43.71 -22.20
N LEU A 5 69.58 -43.04 -22.12
CA LEU A 5 69.88 -41.68 -22.42
C LEU A 5 70.22 -41.62 -23.93
N PHE A 6 69.72 -40.62 -24.68
CA PHE A 6 70.38 -40.13 -25.87
C PHE A 6 70.35 -38.62 -25.98
N SER A 7 71.51 -38.03 -25.94
CA SER A 7 71.83 -36.64 -26.19
C SER A 7 72.10 -36.50 -27.70
N THR A 8 71.53 -35.44 -28.30
CA THR A 8 72.21 -34.85 -29.48
C THR A 8 71.92 -33.36 -29.54
N MET A 9 72.95 -32.69 -29.76
CA MET A 9 73.36 -31.31 -29.82
C MET A 9 72.97 -30.66 -31.16
N GLY A 10 72.59 -29.40 -31.12
CA GLY A 10 72.95 -28.43 -32.11
C GLY A 10 71.90 -27.94 -33.07
N LEU A 11 71.57 -26.72 -33.05
CA LEU A 11 71.98 -25.63 -33.96
C LEU A 11 71.02 -24.43 -33.80
N PHE A 12 71.54 -23.35 -33.38
CA PHE A 12 70.85 -22.05 -33.40
C PHE A 12 70.68 -21.57 -34.85
N PHE A 13 69.42 -21.28 -35.25
CA PHE A 13 69.10 -20.35 -36.31
C PHE A 13 68.21 -19.25 -35.76
N ALA A 14 68.79 -18.06 -35.65
CA ALA A 14 68.04 -16.86 -35.38
C ALA A 14 67.26 -16.43 -36.63
N CYS A 15 65.98 -16.55 -36.64
CA CYS A 15 65.13 -15.92 -37.63
C CYS A 15 64.32 -14.81 -36.93
N ASN A 16 64.70 -13.57 -37.21
CA ASN A 16 64.03 -12.35 -36.78
C ASN A 16 62.74 -12.19 -37.63
N THR A 17 61.64 -12.67 -37.16
CA THR A 17 60.31 -12.33 -37.71
C THR A 17 59.62 -11.33 -36.77
N SER A 18 59.56 -10.06 -37.20
CA SER A 18 58.74 -9.02 -36.65
C SER A 18 57.25 -9.51 -36.66
N GLN A 19 56.75 -10.01 -35.55
CA GLN A 19 55.31 -10.14 -35.35
C GLN A 19 54.79 -8.73 -35.19
N LYS A 20 54.07 -8.21 -36.19
CA LYS A 20 53.11 -7.15 -36.05
C LYS A 20 52.01 -7.71 -35.17
N THR A 21 51.95 -7.30 -33.92
CA THR A 21 50.77 -7.39 -33.07
C THR A 21 49.70 -6.55 -33.76
N VAL A 22 48.80 -7.21 -34.46
CA VAL A 22 47.52 -6.62 -34.84
C VAL A 22 46.72 -6.54 -33.53
N THR A 23 46.73 -5.37 -32.92
CA THR A 23 45.70 -5.01 -31.94
C THR A 23 44.42 -4.95 -32.73
N GLU A 24 43.59 -5.99 -32.66
CA GLU A 24 42.18 -5.86 -32.99
C GLU A 24 41.62 -4.82 -32.03
N GLU A 25 41.27 -3.64 -32.53
CA GLU A 25 40.42 -2.72 -31.84
C GLU A 25 39.12 -3.49 -31.54
N PRO A 26 38.56 -3.38 -30.29
CA PRO A 26 37.31 -3.99 -29.99
C PRO A 26 36.29 -3.47 -31.02
N LYS A 27 35.65 -4.38 -31.75
CA LYS A 27 34.56 -4.04 -32.66
C LYS A 27 33.59 -3.17 -31.85
N SER A 28 33.39 -1.91 -32.28
CA SER A 28 32.41 -1.03 -31.68
C SER A 28 31.09 -1.81 -31.61
N ALA A 29 30.57 -2.03 -30.43
CA ALA A 29 29.24 -2.59 -30.26
C ALA A 29 28.31 -1.74 -31.16
N LYS A 30 27.53 -2.39 -32.01
CA LYS A 30 26.54 -1.66 -32.81
C LYS A 30 25.62 -0.95 -31.83
N GLU A 31 25.63 0.36 -31.85
CA GLU A 31 24.68 1.17 -31.12
C GLU A 31 23.26 0.79 -31.56
N ILE A 32 22.45 0.26 -30.66
CA ILE A 32 21.03 0.02 -30.94
C ILE A 32 20.29 1.33 -30.66
N ASN A 33 19.37 1.68 -31.56
CA ASN A 33 18.52 2.85 -31.35
C ASN A 33 17.58 2.59 -30.15
N VAL A 34 17.53 3.52 -29.21
CA VAL A 34 16.67 3.49 -28.01
C VAL A 34 15.20 3.20 -28.37
N SER A 35 14.69 3.82 -29.44
CA SER A 35 13.33 3.54 -29.94
C SER A 35 13.13 2.10 -30.41
N THR A 36 14.19 1.42 -30.87
CA THR A 36 14.13 -0.01 -31.21
C THR A 36 14.01 -0.88 -29.97
N ILE A 37 14.68 -0.48 -28.88
CA ILE A 37 14.57 -1.18 -27.59
C ILE A 37 13.16 -0.95 -27.01
N ALA A 38 12.68 0.29 -27.01
CA ALA A 38 11.30 0.58 -26.56
C ALA A 38 10.25 -0.22 -27.35
N ALA A 39 10.45 -0.39 -28.65
CA ALA A 39 9.56 -1.16 -29.52
C ALA A 39 9.58 -2.69 -29.26
N SER A 40 10.50 -3.21 -28.44
CA SER A 40 10.43 -4.60 -27.99
C SER A 40 9.31 -4.83 -26.96
N ILE A 41 8.81 -3.79 -26.31
CA ILE A 41 7.62 -3.88 -25.45
C ILE A 41 6.39 -4.03 -26.35
N THR A 42 5.94 -5.27 -26.55
CA THR A 42 4.88 -5.62 -27.50
C THR A 42 3.62 -6.10 -26.81
N GLU A 43 2.51 -6.05 -27.54
CA GLU A 43 1.22 -6.61 -27.08
C GLU A 43 1.32 -8.11 -26.79
N ASP A 44 2.04 -8.85 -27.64
CA ASP A 44 2.12 -10.32 -27.54
C ASP A 44 2.91 -10.73 -26.29
N GLU A 45 4.04 -10.10 -25.99
CA GLU A 45 4.86 -10.40 -24.81
C GLU A 45 4.14 -10.01 -23.52
N LEU A 46 3.53 -8.81 -23.46
CA LEU A 46 2.67 -8.40 -22.34
C LEU A 46 1.55 -9.40 -22.09
N LYS A 47 0.94 -9.90 -23.16
CA LYS A 47 -0.13 -10.90 -23.12
C LYS A 47 0.38 -12.24 -22.57
N GLU A 48 1.56 -12.69 -22.96
CA GLU A 48 2.16 -13.93 -22.44
C GLU A 48 2.32 -13.88 -20.93
N HIS A 49 2.88 -12.80 -20.38
CA HIS A 49 3.01 -12.61 -18.94
C HIS A 49 1.64 -12.53 -18.25
N LEU A 50 0.74 -11.71 -18.76
CA LEU A 50 -0.53 -11.44 -18.11
C LEU A 50 -1.44 -12.66 -18.04
N TYR A 51 -1.50 -13.48 -19.09
CA TYR A 51 -2.27 -14.73 -19.09
C TYR A 51 -1.76 -15.76 -18.09
N VAL A 52 -0.45 -15.76 -17.79
CA VAL A 52 0.10 -16.58 -16.72
C VAL A 52 -0.34 -16.05 -15.37
N TYR A 53 -0.11 -14.76 -15.10
CA TYR A 53 -0.39 -14.11 -13.83
C TYR A 53 -1.86 -14.10 -13.44
N ALA A 54 -2.74 -13.82 -14.40
CA ALA A 54 -4.19 -13.74 -14.19
C ALA A 54 -4.89 -15.09 -14.43
N SER A 55 -4.15 -16.20 -14.47
CA SER A 55 -4.75 -17.53 -14.58
C SER A 55 -5.31 -18.03 -13.25
N ASP A 56 -6.30 -18.94 -13.34
CA ASP A 56 -6.90 -19.61 -12.17
C ASP A 56 -5.88 -20.42 -11.35
N GLU A 57 -4.76 -20.84 -11.96
CA GLU A 57 -3.68 -21.58 -11.33
C GLU A 57 -3.02 -20.76 -10.20
N TYR A 58 -2.95 -19.45 -10.37
CA TYR A 58 -2.39 -18.54 -9.38
C TYR A 58 -3.39 -18.14 -8.29
N GLU A 59 -4.61 -18.69 -8.33
CA GLU A 59 -5.62 -18.55 -7.28
C GLU A 59 -5.88 -17.08 -6.83
N GLY A 60 -5.72 -16.12 -7.76
CA GLY A 60 -5.89 -14.69 -7.48
C GLY A 60 -4.84 -14.10 -6.55
N ARG A 61 -3.72 -14.75 -6.34
CA ARG A 61 -2.46 -14.22 -5.76
C ARG A 61 -2.59 -13.53 -4.39
N GLU A 62 -3.56 -13.94 -3.54
CA GLU A 62 -3.73 -13.27 -2.24
C GLU A 62 -2.46 -13.35 -1.42
N THR A 63 -2.02 -12.22 -0.87
CA THR A 63 -0.85 -12.08 0.00
C THR A 63 -0.71 -13.21 1.02
N GLY A 64 0.42 -13.92 0.98
CA GLY A 64 0.72 -15.02 1.89
C GLY A 64 -0.09 -16.30 1.63
N THR A 65 -0.43 -16.57 0.37
CA THR A 65 -1.02 -17.83 -0.11
C THR A 65 -0.09 -18.51 -1.11
N PRO A 66 -0.29 -19.82 -1.41
CA PRO A 66 0.51 -20.52 -2.43
C PRO A 66 0.50 -19.84 -3.80
N GLY A 67 -0.64 -19.25 -4.24
CA GLY A 67 -0.72 -18.51 -5.49
C GLY A 67 0.15 -17.23 -5.49
N ASN A 68 0.28 -16.57 -4.35
CA ASN A 68 1.19 -15.44 -4.17
C ASN A 68 2.67 -15.87 -4.22
N ASP A 69 3.00 -17.00 -3.58
CA ASP A 69 4.36 -17.56 -3.63
C ASP A 69 4.74 -17.99 -5.05
N MET A 70 3.79 -18.57 -5.82
CA MET A 70 4.01 -18.91 -7.23
C MET A 70 4.27 -17.66 -8.06
N ALA A 71 3.55 -16.58 -7.83
CA ALA A 71 3.72 -15.30 -8.52
C ALA A 71 5.11 -14.69 -8.23
N ALA A 72 5.53 -14.67 -6.96
CA ALA A 72 6.88 -14.23 -6.59
C ALA A 72 7.97 -15.08 -7.26
N GLY A 73 7.77 -16.41 -7.30
CA GLY A 73 8.66 -17.36 -7.95
C GLY A 73 8.78 -17.13 -9.46
N TYR A 74 7.70 -16.82 -10.12
CA TYR A 74 7.70 -16.50 -11.56
C TYR A 74 8.52 -15.24 -11.86
N ILE A 75 8.30 -14.15 -11.11
CA ILE A 75 9.06 -12.91 -11.25
C ILE A 75 10.56 -13.18 -11.01
N ALA A 76 10.90 -13.86 -9.92
CA ALA A 76 12.28 -14.15 -9.56
C ALA A 76 12.99 -14.98 -10.65
N GLN A 77 12.30 -15.96 -11.24
CA GLN A 77 12.83 -16.75 -12.36
C GLN A 77 13.05 -15.90 -13.61
N HIS A 78 12.14 -14.98 -13.91
CA HIS A 78 12.26 -14.05 -15.03
C HIS A 78 13.48 -13.13 -14.83
N PHE A 79 13.63 -12.49 -13.66
CA PHE A 79 14.80 -11.66 -13.35
C PHE A 79 16.11 -12.44 -13.42
N LYS A 80 16.11 -13.69 -12.97
CA LYS A 80 17.27 -14.58 -13.12
C LYS A 80 17.59 -14.89 -14.59
N ALA A 81 16.58 -15.16 -15.41
CA ALA A 81 16.77 -15.43 -16.85
C ALA A 81 17.37 -14.21 -17.57
N LEU A 82 16.93 -13.01 -17.19
CA LEU A 82 17.45 -11.73 -17.68
C LEU A 82 18.84 -11.38 -17.10
N LYS A 83 19.36 -12.15 -16.14
CA LYS A 83 20.65 -11.90 -15.46
C LYS A 83 20.68 -10.54 -14.74
N LEU A 84 19.58 -10.13 -14.15
CA LEU A 84 19.58 -8.94 -13.30
C LEU A 84 20.45 -9.17 -12.07
N ASN A 85 21.02 -8.09 -11.53
CA ASN A 85 21.67 -8.14 -10.24
C ASN A 85 20.62 -8.19 -9.12
N SER A 86 20.98 -8.82 -8.00
CA SER A 86 20.14 -8.81 -6.80
C SER A 86 20.88 -8.16 -5.63
N PRO A 87 20.24 -7.27 -4.86
CA PRO A 87 20.81 -6.70 -3.65
C PRO A 87 20.80 -7.67 -2.46
N ILE A 88 20.16 -8.84 -2.59
CA ILE A 88 19.98 -9.83 -1.51
C ILE A 88 21.12 -10.85 -1.54
N GLY A 89 21.42 -11.40 -2.72
CA GLY A 89 22.45 -12.42 -2.91
C GLY A 89 22.46 -12.93 -4.34
N GLU A 90 23.47 -13.71 -4.70
CA GLU A 90 23.56 -14.31 -6.03
C GLU A 90 22.32 -15.19 -6.29
N ASP A 91 21.57 -14.90 -7.33
CA ASP A 91 20.35 -15.60 -7.74
C ASP A 91 19.19 -15.59 -6.72
N ASP A 92 19.25 -14.78 -5.68
CA ASP A 92 18.15 -14.59 -4.71
C ASP A 92 17.53 -13.20 -4.86
N PHE A 93 16.30 -13.12 -5.31
CA PHE A 93 15.57 -11.88 -5.60
C PHE A 93 14.46 -11.58 -4.58
N LEU A 94 14.29 -12.44 -3.55
CA LEU A 94 13.16 -12.37 -2.63
C LEU A 94 13.54 -11.65 -1.34
N GLN A 95 12.98 -10.46 -1.10
CA GLN A 95 13.01 -9.80 0.21
C GLN A 95 11.87 -10.36 1.07
N PRO A 96 12.14 -11.26 2.03
CA PRO A 96 11.09 -11.90 2.81
C PRO A 96 10.41 -10.91 3.76
N ILE A 97 9.10 -11.05 3.89
CA ILE A 97 8.24 -10.21 4.73
C ILE A 97 7.44 -11.09 5.66
N ASP A 98 7.65 -10.92 6.96
CA ASP A 98 6.81 -11.54 7.98
C ASP A 98 5.63 -10.62 8.31
N MET A 99 4.43 -11.21 8.34
CA MET A 99 3.17 -10.52 8.62
C MET A 99 2.36 -11.26 9.68
N SER A 100 1.51 -10.55 10.38
CA SER A 100 0.51 -11.10 11.28
C SER A 100 -0.89 -10.80 10.76
N SER A 101 -1.72 -11.82 10.67
CA SER A 101 -3.14 -11.69 10.34
C SER A 101 -3.97 -11.84 11.61
N GLU A 102 -4.81 -10.86 11.90
CA GLU A 102 -5.68 -10.86 13.10
C GLU A 102 -7.16 -10.81 12.71
N ARG A 103 -7.99 -11.51 13.46
CA ARG A 103 -9.46 -11.43 13.43
C ARG A 103 -10.05 -11.74 14.79
N TRP A 104 -11.33 -11.43 15.01
CA TRP A 104 -12.02 -11.97 16.16
C TRP A 104 -12.22 -13.48 16.02
N GLU A 105 -11.76 -14.24 17.01
CA GLU A 105 -12.10 -15.64 17.20
C GLU A 105 -13.44 -15.76 17.92
N LYS A 106 -13.59 -14.96 18.99
CA LYS A 106 -14.82 -14.87 19.78
C LYS A 106 -15.07 -13.42 20.15
N ILE A 107 -16.26 -12.93 19.85
CA ILE A 107 -16.73 -11.61 20.28
C ILE A 107 -18.22 -11.69 20.60
N ASP A 108 -18.55 -11.45 21.85
CA ASP A 108 -19.92 -11.41 22.36
C ASP A 108 -20.07 -10.39 23.48
N MET A 109 -21.29 -10.01 23.78
CA MET A 109 -21.65 -9.07 24.85
C MET A 109 -23.01 -9.39 25.43
N THR A 110 -23.07 -9.41 26.76
CA THR A 110 -24.29 -9.49 27.53
C THR A 110 -24.43 -8.21 28.38
N VAL A 111 -25.63 -7.64 28.42
CA VAL A 111 -25.92 -6.45 29.25
C VAL A 111 -27.15 -6.71 30.08
N ASN A 112 -27.02 -6.67 31.42
CA ASN A 112 -28.11 -6.91 32.37
C ASN A 112 -28.84 -8.25 32.09
N GLY A 113 -28.11 -9.29 31.65
CA GLY A 113 -28.65 -10.62 31.34
C GLY A 113 -29.23 -10.78 29.94
N GLU A 114 -29.22 -9.75 29.10
CA GLU A 114 -29.63 -9.82 27.69
C GLU A 114 -28.42 -9.93 26.78
N GLU A 115 -28.42 -10.91 25.85
CA GLU A 115 -27.34 -11.15 24.87
C GLU A 115 -27.50 -10.25 23.65
N TYR A 116 -26.39 -9.67 23.19
CA TYR A 116 -26.32 -8.81 22.02
C TYR A 116 -25.31 -9.38 20.99
N ARG A 117 -25.64 -9.24 19.72
CA ARG A 117 -24.90 -9.86 18.62
C ARG A 117 -23.93 -8.88 17.98
N HIS A 118 -22.69 -9.31 17.82
CA HIS A 118 -21.69 -8.58 17.03
C HIS A 118 -22.19 -8.31 15.60
N ILE A 119 -21.86 -7.11 15.07
CA ILE A 119 -22.28 -6.57 13.76
C ILE A 119 -23.77 -6.17 13.71
N TRP A 120 -24.65 -6.76 14.52
CA TRP A 120 -26.07 -6.44 14.55
C TRP A 120 -26.44 -5.38 15.60
N ASP A 121 -25.84 -5.51 16.77
CA ASP A 121 -26.18 -4.67 17.92
C ASP A 121 -25.00 -3.83 18.41
N PHE A 122 -23.79 -4.37 18.28
CA PHE A 122 -22.54 -3.70 18.58
C PHE A 122 -21.46 -4.13 17.59
N PHE A 123 -20.35 -3.36 17.51
CA PHE A 123 -19.14 -3.81 16.84
C PHE A 123 -17.88 -3.23 17.47
N ALA A 124 -16.77 -3.94 17.28
CA ALA A 124 -15.42 -3.49 17.58
C ALA A 124 -14.50 -3.92 16.45
N LEU A 125 -13.62 -3.02 16.02
CA LEU A 125 -12.61 -3.33 15.01
C LEU A 125 -11.43 -4.04 15.68
N HIS A 126 -11.09 -5.25 15.25
CA HIS A 126 -10.05 -6.05 15.90
C HIS A 126 -8.66 -5.40 15.78
N GLN A 127 -8.35 -4.72 14.65
CA GLN A 127 -7.08 -4.03 14.44
C GLN A 127 -6.83 -2.87 15.42
N MET A 128 -7.87 -2.34 16.04
CA MET A 128 -7.80 -1.16 16.90
C MET A 128 -8.14 -1.44 18.37
N ASN A 129 -8.37 -2.70 18.72
CA ASN A 129 -8.70 -3.12 20.06
C ASN A 129 -7.69 -4.13 20.60
N ALA A 130 -7.45 -4.13 21.90
CA ALA A 130 -6.80 -5.24 22.57
C ALA A 130 -7.66 -6.52 22.49
N GLY A 131 -7.02 -7.69 22.46
CA GLY A 131 -7.72 -8.94 22.77
C GLY A 131 -7.97 -9.01 24.28
N ILE A 132 -9.18 -9.33 24.67
CA ILE A 132 -9.59 -9.49 26.07
C ILE A 132 -10.35 -10.80 26.18
N ASP A 133 -9.78 -11.78 26.92
CA ASP A 133 -10.36 -13.11 27.02
C ASP A 133 -11.75 -13.06 27.64
N GLU A 134 -11.92 -12.25 28.68
CA GLU A 134 -13.19 -11.99 29.34
C GLU A 134 -13.19 -10.58 29.94
N PHE A 135 -14.29 -9.87 29.79
CA PHE A 135 -14.51 -8.60 30.49
C PHE A 135 -15.81 -8.60 31.27
N ASN A 136 -15.75 -7.97 32.45
CA ASN A 136 -16.88 -7.76 33.34
C ASN A 136 -16.87 -6.32 33.84
N TYR A 137 -17.96 -5.59 33.64
CA TYR A 137 -18.11 -4.19 34.04
C TYR A 137 -19.41 -4.02 34.82
N ASP A 138 -19.31 -3.68 36.09
CA ASP A 138 -20.45 -3.44 37.02
C ASP A 138 -20.83 -1.97 37.10
N GLU A 139 -19.96 -1.09 36.63
CA GLU A 139 -20.17 0.36 36.60
C GLU A 139 -19.53 0.99 35.37
N ILE A 140 -20.21 1.93 34.75
CA ILE A 140 -19.67 2.79 33.71
C ILE A 140 -19.86 4.27 34.05
N THR A 141 -18.96 5.13 33.53
CA THR A 141 -19.07 6.58 33.65
C THR A 141 -19.59 7.18 32.35
N PHE A 142 -20.76 7.79 32.38
CA PHE A 142 -21.32 8.50 31.25
C PHE A 142 -20.77 9.93 31.18
N VAL A 143 -20.17 10.33 30.04
CA VAL A 143 -19.49 11.62 29.85
C VAL A 143 -20.07 12.46 28.70
N GLY A 144 -21.31 12.21 28.29
CA GLY A 144 -21.94 13.00 27.22
C GLY A 144 -21.35 12.68 25.85
N TYR A 145 -20.76 13.64 25.17
CA TYR A 145 -20.14 13.44 23.85
C TYR A 145 -18.65 13.14 23.90
N GLY A 146 -18.02 13.12 25.08
CA GLY A 146 -16.60 12.86 25.22
C GLY A 146 -15.70 13.92 24.56
N ILE A 147 -16.14 15.17 24.56
CA ILE A 147 -15.46 16.31 23.95
C ILE A 147 -14.71 17.10 25.04
N ASP A 148 -13.50 17.57 24.71
CA ASP A 148 -12.71 18.50 25.50
C ASP A 148 -12.34 19.70 24.60
N ASP A 149 -13.21 20.69 24.60
CA ASP A 149 -13.15 21.88 23.76
C ASP A 149 -13.48 23.12 24.57
N GLU A 150 -13.09 24.30 24.13
CA GLU A 150 -13.40 25.57 24.78
C GLU A 150 -14.90 25.79 24.96
N LYS A 151 -15.69 25.43 23.96
CA LYS A 151 -17.15 25.59 23.97
C LYS A 151 -17.86 24.48 24.71
N LEU A 152 -17.30 23.27 24.76
CA LEU A 152 -17.91 22.12 25.43
C LEU A 152 -16.85 21.20 26.02
N ASN A 153 -16.77 21.14 27.35
CA ASN A 153 -15.88 20.22 28.04
C ASN A 153 -16.69 19.20 28.86
N ASN A 154 -16.72 17.95 28.38
CA ASN A 154 -17.42 16.85 29.05
C ASN A 154 -16.57 16.19 30.17
N TYR A 155 -15.28 16.44 30.20
CA TYR A 155 -14.35 15.90 31.22
C TYR A 155 -14.10 16.84 32.40
N LYS A 156 -14.55 18.10 32.30
CA LYS A 156 -14.42 19.07 33.40
C LYS A 156 -15.04 18.51 34.68
N LYS A 157 -14.24 18.37 35.73
CA LYS A 157 -14.66 17.79 37.02
C LYS A 157 -15.05 16.30 36.96
N THR A 158 -14.65 15.56 35.93
CA THR A 158 -14.95 14.13 35.78
C THR A 158 -13.62 13.38 35.60
N ASP A 159 -13.25 12.60 36.60
CA ASP A 159 -12.13 11.68 36.52
C ASP A 159 -12.61 10.36 35.91
N ILE A 160 -11.92 9.91 34.85
CA ILE A 160 -12.21 8.67 34.12
C ILE A 160 -11.05 7.66 34.18
N SER A 161 -10.00 7.95 34.93
CA SER A 161 -8.85 7.05 35.07
C SER A 161 -9.28 5.70 35.62
N GLY A 162 -8.89 4.63 34.92
CA GLY A 162 -9.24 3.25 35.24
C GLY A 162 -10.71 2.88 35.02
N LYS A 163 -11.54 3.77 34.46
CA LYS A 163 -12.99 3.56 34.31
C LYS A 163 -13.37 3.13 32.90
N VAL A 164 -14.50 2.43 32.82
CA VAL A 164 -15.22 2.22 31.57
C VAL A 164 -16.11 3.43 31.29
N VAL A 165 -16.00 4.01 30.12
CA VAL A 165 -16.66 5.26 29.75
C VAL A 165 -17.72 5.01 28.68
N MET A 166 -18.91 5.61 28.82
CA MET A 166 -19.92 5.64 27.77
C MET A 166 -20.13 7.07 27.27
N MET A 167 -20.17 7.25 25.95
CA MET A 167 -20.35 8.55 25.31
C MET A 167 -21.15 8.46 24.02
N TYR A 168 -21.72 9.57 23.59
CA TYR A 168 -22.31 9.67 22.24
C TYR A 168 -21.22 9.83 21.16
N GLY A 169 -21.44 9.21 20.02
CA GLY A 169 -20.72 9.52 18.79
C GLY A 169 -21.11 10.91 18.25
N GLY A 170 -20.31 11.45 17.33
CA GLY A 170 -20.53 12.78 16.77
C GLY A 170 -20.40 13.91 17.80
N GLU A 171 -21.04 15.04 17.57
CA GLU A 171 -21.06 16.21 18.44
C GLU A 171 -22.48 16.74 18.64
N PRO A 172 -22.73 17.55 19.69
CA PRO A 172 -24.08 18.06 19.93
C PRO A 172 -24.45 19.11 18.89
N LYS A 173 -25.72 19.07 18.48
CA LYS A 173 -26.35 20.09 17.66
C LYS A 173 -27.30 20.92 18.52
N ASP A 174 -27.42 22.20 18.24
CA ASP A 174 -28.39 23.11 18.84
C ASP A 174 -29.83 22.88 18.33
N GLU A 175 -30.75 23.78 18.68
CA GLU A 175 -32.16 23.68 18.28
C GLU A 175 -32.36 23.94 16.78
N ASP A 176 -31.42 24.65 16.11
CA ASP A 176 -31.42 24.93 14.68
C ASP A 176 -30.69 23.85 13.87
N GLY A 177 -30.14 22.83 14.52
CA GLY A 177 -29.42 21.73 13.90
C GLY A 177 -27.93 22.00 13.64
N LYS A 178 -27.42 23.17 14.04
CA LYS A 178 -26.01 23.57 13.90
C LYS A 178 -25.14 22.92 14.96
N SER A 179 -23.88 22.70 14.62
CA SER A 179 -22.89 22.24 15.58
C SER A 179 -22.67 23.25 16.70
N VAL A 180 -22.71 22.79 17.94
CA VAL A 180 -22.36 23.62 19.11
C VAL A 180 -20.89 24.00 19.13
N ILE A 181 -20.03 23.27 18.44
CA ILE A 181 -18.59 23.50 18.41
C ILE A 181 -18.22 24.53 17.35
N THR A 182 -18.75 24.41 16.13
CA THR A 182 -18.42 25.31 15.02
C THR A 182 -19.38 26.51 14.89
N ASP A 183 -20.54 26.49 15.57
CA ASP A 183 -21.66 27.42 15.41
C ASP A 183 -22.18 27.50 13.96
N SER A 184 -22.04 26.39 13.20
CA SER A 184 -22.42 26.30 11.79
C SER A 184 -22.95 24.92 11.42
N ASP A 185 -23.38 24.75 10.16
CA ASP A 185 -23.78 23.43 9.63
C ASP A 185 -22.59 22.48 9.45
N ALA A 186 -21.36 23.01 9.37
CA ALA A 186 -20.15 22.22 9.25
C ALA A 186 -19.82 21.50 10.59
N MET A 187 -19.55 20.20 10.51
CA MET A 187 -19.14 19.42 11.67
C MET A 187 -17.65 19.64 11.94
N SER A 188 -17.29 19.66 13.22
CA SER A 188 -15.89 19.74 13.67
C SER A 188 -15.17 18.39 13.55
N ASP A 189 -13.86 18.39 13.82
CA ASP A 189 -13.05 17.17 13.93
C ASP A 189 -13.58 16.19 14.99
N TRP A 190 -14.35 16.63 15.98
CA TRP A 190 -14.97 15.74 16.95
C TRP A 190 -16.01 14.80 16.33
N THR A 191 -16.50 15.14 15.15
CA THR A 191 -17.39 14.30 14.35
C THR A 191 -16.67 13.68 13.16
N ASN A 192 -15.86 14.47 12.43
CA ASN A 192 -15.19 14.03 11.18
C ASN A 192 -14.06 13.03 11.45
N ASN A 193 -13.42 13.12 12.63
CA ASN A 193 -12.43 12.14 13.10
C ASN A 193 -12.93 11.43 14.38
N PRO A 194 -13.67 10.33 14.27
CA PRO A 194 -14.23 9.63 15.44
C PRO A 194 -13.15 9.09 16.39
N PHE A 195 -11.92 8.86 15.90
CA PHE A 195 -10.80 8.37 16.74
C PHE A 195 -10.29 9.43 17.71
N LYS A 196 -10.45 10.71 17.42
CA LYS A 196 -10.05 11.81 18.32
C LYS A 196 -10.61 11.65 19.73
N LYS A 197 -11.87 11.24 19.85
CA LYS A 197 -12.52 11.01 21.16
C LYS A 197 -12.01 9.76 21.87
N ILE A 198 -11.74 8.71 21.11
CA ILE A 198 -11.25 7.43 21.61
C ILE A 198 -9.85 7.65 22.19
N MET A 199 -8.98 8.32 21.42
CA MET A 199 -7.62 8.62 21.86
C MET A 199 -7.59 9.55 23.06
N LEU A 200 -8.43 10.60 23.08
CA LEU A 200 -8.54 11.49 24.24
C LEU A 200 -8.99 10.73 25.51
N ALA A 201 -9.95 9.82 25.39
CA ALA A 201 -10.38 9.02 26.53
C ALA A 201 -9.27 8.08 27.03
N LYS A 202 -8.50 7.48 26.11
CA LYS A 202 -7.31 6.68 26.42
C LYS A 202 -6.24 7.50 27.13
N GLU A 203 -5.91 8.69 26.63
CA GLU A 203 -4.94 9.62 27.25
C GLU A 203 -5.36 10.03 28.68
N LYS A 204 -6.67 10.19 28.89
CA LYS A 204 -7.24 10.47 30.23
C LYS A 204 -7.34 9.20 31.11
N GLY A 205 -6.79 8.09 30.67
CA GLY A 205 -6.66 6.85 31.45
C GLY A 205 -7.93 5.98 31.48
N ALA A 206 -8.88 6.14 30.56
CA ALA A 206 -10.02 5.25 30.49
C ALA A 206 -9.57 3.80 30.23
N LYS A 207 -10.19 2.83 30.89
CA LYS A 207 -9.97 1.40 30.67
C LYS A 207 -10.63 0.91 29.37
N SER A 208 -11.83 1.39 29.10
CA SER A 208 -12.59 1.05 27.90
C SER A 208 -13.59 2.15 27.56
N VAL A 209 -14.01 2.23 26.27
CA VAL A 209 -14.97 3.22 25.78
C VAL A 209 -16.11 2.54 25.03
N LEU A 210 -17.35 2.84 25.43
CA LEU A 210 -18.57 2.47 24.72
C LEU A 210 -19.10 3.71 23.99
N ILE A 211 -19.19 3.67 22.66
CA ILE A 211 -19.66 4.80 21.84
C ILE A 211 -21.06 4.51 21.31
N ILE A 212 -22.01 5.34 21.68
CA ILE A 212 -23.38 5.24 21.20
C ILE A 212 -23.47 5.82 19.80
N SER A 213 -23.75 4.99 18.80
CA SER A 213 -23.92 5.42 17.41
C SER A 213 -25.38 5.50 17.01
N GLU A 214 -25.85 6.69 16.64
CA GLU A 214 -27.18 6.89 16.03
C GLU A 214 -27.19 6.49 14.54
N GLN A 215 -26.02 6.43 13.91
CA GLN A 215 -25.83 5.99 12.52
C GLN A 215 -25.26 4.57 12.44
N PHE A 216 -25.59 3.72 13.38
CA PHE A 216 -25.00 2.39 13.57
C PHE A 216 -24.99 1.56 12.27
N LYS A 217 -26.14 1.46 11.57
CA LYS A 217 -26.24 0.69 10.31
C LYS A 217 -25.34 1.25 9.20
N LYS A 218 -25.24 2.58 9.10
CA LYS A 218 -24.36 3.22 8.14
C LYS A 218 -22.90 2.91 8.46
N GLN A 219 -22.50 3.02 9.73
CA GLN A 219 -21.13 2.70 10.15
C GLN A 219 -20.77 1.23 9.92
N ILE A 220 -21.71 0.29 10.08
CA ILE A 220 -21.48 -1.12 9.68
C ILE A 220 -21.22 -1.22 8.17
N SER A 221 -22.03 -0.54 7.35
CA SER A 221 -21.82 -0.54 5.89
C SER A 221 -20.46 0.05 5.52
N ASP A 222 -20.12 1.20 6.07
CA ASP A 222 -18.86 1.92 5.78
C ASP A 222 -17.62 1.12 6.23
N ASN A 223 -17.73 0.32 7.31
CA ASN A 223 -16.64 -0.48 7.86
C ASN A 223 -16.73 -1.98 7.51
N ARG A 224 -17.59 -2.36 6.58
CA ARG A 224 -17.86 -3.77 6.28
C ARG A 224 -16.59 -4.58 5.97
N ARG A 225 -15.69 -4.04 5.17
CA ARG A 225 -14.41 -4.68 4.81
C ARG A 225 -13.59 -4.99 6.07
N PHE A 226 -13.45 -4.03 6.98
CA PHE A 226 -12.68 -4.15 8.22
C PHE A 226 -13.35 -5.03 9.28
N LEU A 227 -14.67 -5.15 9.24
CA LEU A 227 -15.45 -5.98 10.18
C LEU A 227 -15.50 -7.45 9.79
N MET A 228 -15.50 -7.73 8.48
CA MET A 228 -15.73 -9.08 7.95
C MET A 228 -14.43 -9.81 7.59
N GLY A 229 -13.36 -9.07 7.28
CA GLY A 229 -12.06 -9.63 6.90
C GLY A 229 -11.04 -9.59 8.04
N PRO A 230 -9.99 -10.39 7.96
CA PRO A 230 -8.83 -10.22 8.84
C PRO A 230 -8.10 -8.92 8.49
N SER A 231 -7.49 -8.28 9.47
CA SER A 231 -6.45 -7.28 9.21
C SER A 231 -5.09 -7.97 9.10
N VAL A 232 -4.24 -7.45 8.24
CA VAL A 232 -2.86 -7.91 8.09
C VAL A 232 -1.94 -6.74 8.46
N THR A 233 -0.90 -7.02 9.22
CA THR A 233 0.10 -6.04 9.66
C THR A 233 1.50 -6.61 9.50
N LEU A 234 2.48 -5.75 9.25
CA LEU A 234 3.89 -6.13 9.23
C LEU A 234 4.35 -6.57 10.62
N THR A 235 5.18 -7.61 10.65
CA THR A 235 5.94 -7.99 11.84
C THR A 235 7.36 -7.42 11.68
N PRO A 236 7.81 -6.49 12.53
CA PRO A 236 9.15 -5.91 12.42
C PRO A 236 10.25 -6.99 12.49
N PRO A 237 11.35 -6.85 11.73
CA PRO A 237 12.45 -7.83 11.74
C PRO A 237 13.20 -7.93 13.07
N SER A 238 13.20 -6.87 13.87
CA SER A 238 13.74 -6.90 15.24
C SER A 238 12.59 -7.17 16.21
N GLU A 239 12.67 -8.26 16.95
CA GLU A 239 11.81 -8.54 18.11
C GLU A 239 12.02 -7.49 19.23
N THR A 240 11.55 -6.31 19.02
CA THR A 240 10.96 -5.57 20.11
C THR A 240 9.48 -5.87 20.06
N THR A 241 9.12 -7.05 20.51
CA THR A 241 7.75 -7.31 20.94
C THR A 241 7.50 -6.33 22.09
N ASP A 242 7.15 -5.10 21.73
CA ASP A 242 6.45 -4.23 22.65
C ASP A 242 5.08 -4.88 22.88
N ASN A 243 5.10 -5.91 23.72
CA ASN A 243 3.93 -6.58 24.28
C ASN A 243 3.17 -5.66 25.23
N SER A 244 3.36 -4.34 25.14
CA SER A 244 2.44 -3.38 25.69
C SER A 244 1.15 -3.38 24.86
N THR A 245 0.43 -4.49 24.85
CA THR A 245 -0.99 -4.51 24.54
C THR A 245 -1.63 -3.64 25.62
N SER A 246 -1.83 -2.36 25.31
CA SER A 246 -2.64 -1.53 26.20
C SER A 246 -3.98 -2.26 26.37
N ASP A 247 -4.38 -2.56 27.61
CA ASP A 247 -5.68 -3.20 27.94
C ASP A 247 -6.87 -2.33 27.50
N PHE A 248 -6.63 -1.30 26.72
CA PHE A 248 -7.62 -0.36 26.25
C PHE A 248 -8.43 -0.94 25.10
N SER A 249 -9.76 -0.84 25.22
CA SER A 249 -10.68 -1.23 24.16
C SER A 249 -11.75 -0.17 23.90
N TYR A 250 -12.33 -0.19 22.70
CA TYR A 250 -13.55 0.57 22.42
C TYR A 250 -14.56 -0.28 21.65
N ILE A 251 -15.82 -0.06 21.93
CA ILE A 251 -16.94 -0.78 21.35
C ILE A 251 -17.97 0.24 20.87
N ILE A 252 -18.40 0.14 19.64
CA ILE A 252 -19.52 0.92 19.10
C ILE A 252 -20.82 0.15 19.39
N ILE A 253 -21.75 0.80 20.05
CA ILE A 253 -23.03 0.21 20.45
C ILE A 253 -24.21 0.94 19.80
N ASN A 254 -25.29 0.22 19.51
CA ASN A 254 -26.53 0.84 19.06
C ASN A 254 -27.28 1.52 20.23
N PRO A 255 -28.29 2.37 19.95
CA PRO A 255 -29.04 3.05 20.99
C PRO A 255 -29.83 2.12 21.95
N GLU A 256 -30.17 0.90 21.54
CA GLU A 256 -30.91 -0.04 22.39
C GLU A 256 -30.00 -0.59 23.50
N ILE A 257 -28.76 -0.97 23.19
CA ILE A 257 -27.77 -1.33 24.22
C ILE A 257 -27.56 -0.18 25.19
N ALA A 258 -27.43 1.04 24.67
CA ALA A 258 -27.25 2.23 25.52
C ALA A 258 -28.45 2.47 26.46
N LYS A 259 -29.69 2.14 26.05
CA LYS A 259 -30.86 2.17 26.91
C LYS A 259 -30.82 1.10 27.98
N SER A 260 -30.46 -0.13 27.64
CA SER A 260 -30.30 -1.24 28.58
C SER A 260 -29.29 -0.88 29.67
N ILE A 261 -28.09 -0.39 29.25
CA ILE A 261 -27.04 0.09 30.17
C ILE A 261 -27.57 1.21 31.07
N ALA A 262 -28.24 2.21 30.49
CA ALA A 262 -28.71 3.38 31.25
C ALA A 262 -29.78 3.04 32.26
N GLY A 263 -30.59 2.04 32.00
CA GLY A 263 -31.65 1.56 32.89
C GLY A 263 -32.45 2.71 33.55
N LYS A 264 -32.51 2.72 34.87
CA LYS A 264 -33.22 3.77 35.65
C LYS A 264 -32.64 5.18 35.43
N LYS A 265 -31.37 5.31 34.94
CA LYS A 265 -30.71 6.60 34.68
C LYS A 265 -30.94 7.13 33.26
N LEU A 266 -31.74 6.47 32.41
CA LEU A 266 -31.98 6.88 31.02
C LEU A 266 -32.50 8.34 30.93
N LYS A 267 -33.40 8.76 31.82
CA LYS A 267 -33.85 10.16 31.86
C LYS A 267 -32.71 11.15 32.13
N LYS A 268 -31.72 10.76 32.95
CA LYS A 268 -30.54 11.59 33.25
C LYS A 268 -29.61 11.67 32.05
N VAL A 269 -29.40 10.57 31.34
CA VAL A 269 -28.64 10.51 30.08
C VAL A 269 -29.24 11.46 29.02
N LYS A 270 -30.55 11.38 28.78
CA LYS A 270 -31.26 12.29 27.86
C LYS A 270 -31.16 13.76 28.28
N LYS A 271 -31.32 14.06 29.59
CA LYS A 271 -31.17 15.43 30.10
C LYS A 271 -29.77 15.97 29.94
N TYR A 272 -28.75 15.10 30.06
CA TYR A 272 -27.34 15.47 29.83
C TYR A 272 -27.13 15.86 28.38
N ARG A 273 -27.64 15.06 27.42
CA ARG A 273 -27.60 15.36 25.98
C ARG A 273 -28.23 16.73 25.68
N SER A 274 -29.43 17.00 26.19
CA SER A 274 -30.13 18.29 26.02
C SER A 274 -29.38 19.48 26.62
N LYS A 275 -28.53 19.28 27.65
CA LYS A 275 -27.68 20.35 28.17
C LYS A 275 -26.50 20.61 27.25
N ASN A 276 -25.85 19.56 26.69
CA ASN A 276 -24.76 19.70 25.75
C ASN A 276 -25.20 20.39 24.45
N SER A 277 -26.44 20.13 23.97
CA SER A 277 -27.05 20.85 22.83
C SER A 277 -27.22 22.36 23.06
N ARG A 278 -27.13 22.82 24.30
CA ARG A 278 -27.15 24.23 24.69
C ARG A 278 -25.78 24.73 25.14
N GLY A 279 -24.68 24.07 24.70
CA GLY A 279 -23.31 24.42 25.04
C GLY A 279 -22.93 24.28 26.53
N LYS A 280 -23.75 23.58 27.33
CA LYS A 280 -23.51 23.45 28.77
C LYS A 280 -22.68 22.22 29.08
N SER A 281 -21.42 22.45 29.46
CA SER A 281 -20.57 21.40 30.06
C SER A 281 -21.21 20.88 31.37
N THR A 282 -21.26 19.56 31.52
CA THR A 282 -21.83 18.90 32.69
C THR A 282 -20.87 17.84 33.23
N LYS A 283 -20.84 17.71 34.58
CA LYS A 283 -20.04 16.65 35.20
C LYS A 283 -20.65 15.27 34.84
N GLY A 284 -19.80 14.33 34.40
CA GLY A 284 -20.16 12.93 34.17
C GLY A 284 -20.72 12.26 35.42
N PHE A 285 -21.33 11.11 35.25
CA PHE A 285 -21.93 10.35 36.36
C PHE A 285 -21.85 8.85 36.09
N ASN A 286 -21.72 8.09 37.18
CA ASN A 286 -21.68 6.65 37.12
C ASN A 286 -23.05 6.03 36.92
N ILE A 287 -23.08 4.91 36.23
CA ILE A 287 -24.25 4.06 35.99
C ILE A 287 -23.86 2.65 36.43
N THR A 288 -24.56 2.12 37.42
CA THR A 288 -24.47 0.71 37.80
C THR A 288 -25.19 -0.13 36.77
N THR A 289 -24.51 -1.11 36.22
CA THR A 289 -25.00 -2.01 35.18
C THR A 289 -24.22 -3.32 35.29
N ASP A 290 -24.62 -4.33 34.56
CA ASP A 290 -23.89 -5.59 34.44
C ASP A 290 -23.58 -5.80 32.94
N ILE A 291 -22.29 -5.70 32.56
CA ILE A 291 -21.85 -5.89 31.18
C ILE A 291 -20.76 -6.93 31.22
N SER A 292 -20.94 -8.02 30.49
CA SER A 292 -19.94 -9.08 30.36
C SER A 292 -19.78 -9.52 28.91
N GLY A 293 -18.64 -10.13 28.59
CA GLY A 293 -18.40 -10.64 27.24
C GLY A 293 -16.95 -11.02 26.99
N HIS A 294 -16.68 -11.33 25.73
CA HIS A 294 -15.37 -11.74 25.24
C HIS A 294 -14.99 -10.93 24.01
N MET A 295 -13.71 -10.66 23.86
CA MET A 295 -13.08 -10.06 22.67
C MET A 295 -11.77 -10.81 22.38
N VAL A 296 -11.88 -12.11 22.07
CA VAL A 296 -10.74 -13.00 21.84
C VAL A 296 -10.26 -12.88 20.40
N LYS A 297 -8.96 -12.64 20.21
CA LYS A 297 -8.36 -12.55 18.88
C LYS A 297 -7.72 -13.87 18.48
N GLN A 298 -7.93 -14.26 17.24
CA GLN A 298 -7.12 -15.23 16.55
C GLN A 298 -6.01 -14.49 15.79
N ARG A 299 -4.76 -14.92 15.98
CA ARG A 299 -3.58 -14.43 15.28
C ARG A 299 -2.94 -15.55 14.49
N ASN A 300 -2.65 -15.30 13.21
CA ASN A 300 -1.95 -16.25 12.36
C ASN A 300 -0.74 -15.55 11.72
N SER A 301 0.41 -16.21 11.73
CA SER A 301 1.57 -15.75 10.96
C SER A 301 1.29 -15.92 9.46
N LYS A 302 1.68 -14.93 8.67
CA LYS A 302 1.70 -14.96 7.21
C LYS A 302 3.08 -14.58 6.73
N LYS A 303 3.50 -15.13 5.60
CA LYS A 303 4.76 -14.77 4.95
C LYS A 303 4.50 -14.43 3.51
N THR A 304 5.25 -13.48 3.00
CA THR A 304 5.32 -13.12 1.59
C THR A 304 6.71 -12.56 1.29
N ALA A 305 6.94 -11.99 0.12
CA ALA A 305 8.19 -11.33 -0.22
C ALA A 305 7.93 -10.18 -1.20
N ASN A 306 8.78 -9.16 -1.19
CA ASN A 306 8.98 -8.34 -2.37
C ASN A 306 9.98 -9.02 -3.30
N VAL A 307 9.90 -8.78 -4.60
CA VAL A 307 10.84 -9.32 -5.59
C VAL A 307 11.62 -8.17 -6.21
N ILE A 308 12.96 -8.24 -6.14
CA ILE A 308 13.83 -7.10 -6.45
C ILE A 308 14.91 -7.50 -7.44
N GLY A 309 14.92 -6.85 -8.61
CA GLY A 309 15.96 -6.98 -9.61
C GLY A 309 16.59 -5.61 -9.92
N VAL A 310 17.89 -5.59 -10.22
CA VAL A 310 18.64 -4.36 -10.44
C VAL A 310 19.40 -4.43 -11.76
N ILE A 311 19.27 -3.38 -12.57
CA ILE A 311 20.17 -3.08 -13.67
C ILE A 311 21.13 -1.99 -13.21
N GLU A 312 22.42 -2.33 -13.13
CA GLU A 312 23.43 -1.37 -12.71
C GLU A 312 23.69 -0.34 -13.82
N GLY A 313 23.70 0.93 -13.44
CA GLY A 313 24.01 2.03 -14.33
C GLY A 313 25.47 2.01 -14.81
N LYS A 314 25.72 2.55 -16.01
CA LYS A 314 27.05 2.55 -16.62
C LYS A 314 27.97 3.66 -16.11
N HIS A 315 27.43 4.75 -15.54
CA HIS A 315 28.23 5.90 -15.14
C HIS A 315 28.97 5.63 -13.81
N PRO A 316 30.26 5.97 -13.68
CA PRO A 316 31.04 5.63 -12.48
C PRO A 316 30.50 6.13 -11.15
N THR A 317 29.81 7.28 -11.15
CA THR A 317 29.25 7.91 -9.95
C THR A 317 27.73 7.88 -9.93
N LYS A 318 27.06 8.24 -11.05
CA LYS A 318 25.57 8.29 -11.11
C LYS A 318 24.91 6.92 -10.94
N LYS A 319 25.61 5.80 -11.16
CA LYS A 319 25.08 4.45 -10.89
C LYS A 319 24.69 4.20 -9.45
N LYS A 320 25.08 5.09 -8.52
CA LYS A 320 24.63 5.04 -7.12
C LYS A 320 23.29 5.73 -6.89
N GLU A 321 22.79 6.43 -7.87
CA GLU A 321 21.46 7.02 -7.87
C GLU A 321 20.50 6.04 -8.56
N HIS A 322 19.33 5.80 -7.96
CA HIS A 322 18.43 4.75 -8.39
C HIS A 322 17.07 5.31 -8.81
N ILE A 323 16.55 4.76 -9.90
CA ILE A 323 15.16 4.87 -10.30
C ILE A 323 14.48 3.58 -9.85
N ILE A 324 13.42 3.67 -9.03
CA ILE A 324 12.67 2.50 -8.58
C ILE A 324 11.37 2.41 -9.37
N VAL A 325 11.16 1.29 -10.05
CA VAL A 325 9.92 0.98 -10.79
C VAL A 325 9.14 -0.04 -10.00
N THR A 326 7.91 0.30 -9.61
CA THR A 326 7.06 -0.55 -8.78
C THR A 326 5.76 -0.96 -9.45
N ALA A 327 5.29 -2.15 -9.14
CA ALA A 327 3.92 -2.63 -9.28
C ALA A 327 3.66 -3.66 -8.18
N HIS A 328 2.43 -3.80 -7.73
CA HIS A 328 2.11 -4.92 -6.84
C HIS A 328 1.72 -6.16 -7.66
N TYR A 329 2.04 -7.34 -7.12
CA TYR A 329 1.76 -8.60 -7.78
C TYR A 329 0.72 -9.45 -7.03
N ASP A 330 0.32 -9.07 -5.82
CA ASP A 330 -0.78 -9.69 -5.08
C ASP A 330 -2.15 -9.18 -5.58
N HIS A 331 -3.21 -9.92 -5.26
CA HIS A 331 -4.59 -9.49 -5.46
C HIS A 331 -5.51 -10.14 -4.41
N LEU A 332 -6.81 -10.26 -4.68
CA LEU A 332 -7.82 -10.59 -3.66
C LEU A 332 -7.97 -12.08 -3.35
N GLY A 333 -7.39 -12.98 -4.16
CA GLY A 333 -7.43 -14.41 -3.90
C GLY A 333 -8.74 -15.10 -4.28
N LYS A 334 -9.15 -16.08 -3.46
CA LYS A 334 -10.37 -16.87 -3.64
C LYS A 334 -11.39 -16.61 -2.57
N ARG A 335 -12.67 -16.59 -2.97
CA ARG A 335 -13.81 -16.52 -2.04
C ARG A 335 -14.85 -17.57 -2.43
N GLY A 336 -14.88 -18.68 -1.72
CA GLY A 336 -15.69 -19.85 -2.12
C GLY A 336 -15.19 -20.43 -3.45
N SER A 337 -16.07 -20.47 -4.46
CA SER A 337 -15.73 -20.92 -5.82
C SER A 337 -15.16 -19.81 -6.70
N ASP A 338 -15.29 -18.55 -6.30
CA ASP A 338 -14.90 -17.42 -7.12
C ASP A 338 -13.42 -17.13 -6.95
N ILE A 339 -12.70 -17.01 -8.08
CA ILE A 339 -11.30 -16.59 -8.12
C ILE A 339 -11.27 -15.17 -8.65
N PHE A 340 -10.59 -14.30 -7.91
CA PHE A 340 -10.38 -12.91 -8.29
C PHE A 340 -9.02 -12.83 -9.01
N ASN A 341 -9.05 -12.97 -10.33
CA ASN A 341 -7.81 -13.10 -11.10
C ASN A 341 -7.03 -11.80 -11.22
N GLY A 342 -7.69 -10.63 -11.10
CA GLY A 342 -7.02 -9.33 -11.07
C GLY A 342 -6.13 -9.13 -12.30
N ALA A 343 -6.74 -9.17 -13.51
CA ALA A 343 -5.99 -9.03 -14.75
C ALA A 343 -5.50 -7.60 -14.95
N ASP A 344 -6.37 -6.61 -14.68
CA ASP A 344 -5.96 -5.22 -14.65
C ASP A 344 -5.34 -4.85 -13.30
N ASP A 345 -5.91 -5.31 -12.20
CA ASP A 345 -5.48 -5.06 -10.82
C ASP A 345 -4.77 -6.29 -10.21
N ASN A 346 -3.43 -6.42 -10.23
CA ASN A 346 -2.51 -5.60 -10.98
C ASN A 346 -1.55 -6.48 -11.80
N ALA A 347 -2.12 -7.51 -12.51
CA ALA A 347 -1.29 -8.27 -13.44
C ALA A 347 -0.83 -7.39 -14.63
N SER A 348 -1.61 -6.35 -14.98
CA SER A 348 -1.24 -5.40 -16.04
C SER A 348 0.03 -4.61 -15.67
N GLY A 349 0.09 -4.03 -14.48
CA GLY A 349 1.28 -3.31 -14.00
C GLY A 349 2.48 -4.24 -13.81
N THR A 350 2.27 -5.41 -13.20
CA THR A 350 3.33 -6.41 -13.02
C THR A 350 3.93 -6.85 -14.36
N SER A 351 3.10 -7.18 -15.37
CA SER A 351 3.58 -7.57 -16.70
C SER A 351 4.33 -6.43 -17.38
N THR A 352 3.87 -5.19 -17.23
CA THR A 352 4.57 -4.01 -17.75
C THR A 352 5.96 -3.84 -17.13
N VAL A 353 6.11 -4.07 -15.82
CA VAL A 353 7.42 -4.03 -15.15
C VAL A 353 8.35 -5.13 -15.64
N LEU A 354 7.84 -6.34 -15.94
CA LEU A 354 8.64 -7.43 -16.48
C LEU A 354 9.17 -7.09 -17.88
N GLU A 355 8.34 -6.55 -18.75
CA GLU A 355 8.75 -6.11 -20.09
C GLU A 355 9.75 -4.93 -20.04
N LEU A 356 9.57 -4.00 -19.13
CA LEU A 356 10.54 -2.94 -18.88
C LEU A 356 11.88 -3.52 -18.43
N ALA A 357 11.87 -4.53 -17.56
CA ALA A 357 13.10 -5.19 -17.10
C ALA A 357 13.83 -5.89 -18.26
N GLU A 358 13.09 -6.55 -19.16
CA GLU A 358 13.66 -7.21 -20.36
C GLU A 358 14.24 -6.19 -21.33
N ALA A 359 13.53 -5.11 -21.63
CA ALA A 359 14.00 -4.05 -22.50
C ALA A 359 15.30 -3.42 -21.97
N TYR A 360 15.38 -3.15 -20.67
CA TYR A 360 16.59 -2.60 -20.04
C TYR A 360 17.72 -3.63 -19.90
N ALA A 361 17.43 -4.90 -19.67
CA ALA A 361 18.43 -5.97 -19.71
C ALA A 361 19.04 -6.09 -21.11
N THR A 362 18.21 -5.96 -22.14
CA THR A 362 18.66 -5.92 -23.53
C THR A 362 19.57 -4.72 -23.78
N ALA A 363 19.17 -3.51 -23.37
CA ALA A 363 20.00 -2.32 -23.47
C ALA A 363 21.37 -2.52 -22.78
N ALA A 364 21.37 -3.07 -21.57
CA ALA A 364 22.59 -3.34 -20.81
C ALA A 364 23.50 -4.37 -21.50
N ALA A 365 22.93 -5.43 -22.08
CA ALA A 365 23.68 -6.44 -22.83
C ALA A 365 24.40 -5.86 -24.05
N PHE A 366 23.87 -4.78 -24.65
CA PHE A 366 24.52 -4.02 -25.72
C PHE A 366 25.44 -2.90 -25.21
N GLY A 367 25.70 -2.81 -23.89
CA GLY A 367 26.53 -1.77 -23.29
C GLY A 367 25.88 -0.39 -23.23
N GLN A 368 24.55 -0.34 -23.36
CA GLN A 368 23.73 0.88 -23.38
C GLN A 368 22.83 1.01 -22.14
N ALA A 369 23.23 0.42 -21.00
CA ALA A 369 22.54 0.71 -19.74
C ALA A 369 22.48 2.24 -19.52
N PRO A 370 21.43 2.78 -18.87
CA PRO A 370 21.40 4.17 -18.44
C PRO A 370 22.58 4.53 -17.53
N ASP A 371 22.85 5.80 -17.33
CA ASP A 371 23.89 6.27 -16.41
C ASP A 371 23.57 5.92 -14.95
N ARG A 372 22.29 6.02 -14.57
CA ARG A 372 21.75 5.65 -13.26
C ARG A 372 21.27 4.22 -13.24
N SER A 373 21.28 3.61 -12.08
CA SER A 373 20.76 2.25 -11.88
C SER A 373 19.23 2.23 -11.84
N ILE A 374 18.64 1.12 -12.28
CA ILE A 374 17.20 0.89 -12.22
C ILE A 374 16.94 -0.28 -11.28
N ILE A 375 16.01 -0.10 -10.36
CA ILE A 375 15.50 -1.15 -9.47
C ILE A 375 14.08 -1.49 -9.92
N PHE A 376 13.84 -2.73 -10.30
CA PHE A 376 12.52 -3.29 -10.52
C PHE A 376 12.09 -3.95 -9.21
N LEU A 377 11.07 -3.35 -8.57
CA LEU A 377 10.60 -3.75 -7.26
C LEU A 377 9.12 -4.14 -7.37
N LEU A 378 8.85 -5.45 -7.47
CA LEU A 378 7.50 -5.98 -7.44
C LEU A 378 7.13 -6.30 -5.99
N VAL A 379 6.07 -5.67 -5.49
CA VAL A 379 5.69 -5.70 -4.08
C VAL A 379 4.47 -6.57 -3.83
N SER A 380 4.35 -7.09 -2.59
CA SER A 380 3.19 -7.87 -2.16
C SER A 380 2.54 -7.27 -0.92
N GLY A 381 1.22 -7.37 -0.84
CA GLY A 381 0.46 -6.84 0.28
C GLY A 381 -0.03 -5.40 0.06
N GLU A 382 -0.11 -4.95 -1.19
CA GLU A 382 -0.77 -3.71 -1.56
C GLU A 382 -2.22 -3.76 -1.10
N GLU A 383 -2.94 -4.84 -1.45
CA GLU A 383 -4.34 -5.13 -1.14
C GLU A 383 -4.63 -5.27 0.38
N LYS A 384 -3.60 -5.36 1.17
CA LYS A 384 -3.69 -5.41 2.64
C LYS A 384 -3.30 -4.07 3.29
N GLY A 385 -3.05 -3.03 2.48
CA GLY A 385 -2.73 -1.66 2.89
C GLY A 385 -1.29 -1.27 2.62
N LEU A 386 -0.82 -1.44 1.40
CA LEU A 386 0.49 -1.02 0.87
C LEU A 386 1.67 -1.63 1.65
N LEU A 387 1.51 -2.88 2.16
CA LEU A 387 2.45 -3.43 3.14
C LEU A 387 3.83 -3.74 2.55
N GLY A 388 3.90 -4.16 1.28
CA GLY A 388 5.17 -4.49 0.62
C GLY A 388 6.05 -3.26 0.38
N SER A 389 5.50 -2.21 -0.20
CA SER A 389 6.19 -0.94 -0.40
C SER A 389 6.52 -0.26 0.93
N LYS A 390 5.61 -0.34 1.93
CA LYS A 390 5.89 0.13 3.28
C LYS A 390 7.06 -0.62 3.91
N PHE A 391 7.10 -1.94 3.79
CA PHE A 391 8.21 -2.75 4.31
C PHE A 391 9.52 -2.35 3.64
N TYR A 392 9.53 -2.20 2.30
CA TYR A 392 10.74 -1.76 1.59
C TYR A 392 11.20 -0.38 2.04
N THR A 393 10.29 0.59 2.18
CA THR A 393 10.65 1.96 2.58
C THR A 393 11.03 2.09 4.05
N ASP A 394 10.58 1.18 4.92
CA ASP A 394 10.99 1.13 6.33
C ASP A 394 12.28 0.31 6.54
N TYR A 395 12.54 -0.72 5.69
CA TYR A 395 13.70 -1.61 5.74
C TYR A 395 14.34 -1.77 4.34
N PRO A 396 14.85 -0.68 3.76
CA PRO A 396 15.35 -0.69 2.39
C PRO A 396 16.64 -1.49 2.25
N LEU A 397 16.74 -2.31 1.20
CA LEU A 397 17.98 -3.02 0.86
C LEU A 397 19.03 -2.09 0.24
N ILE A 398 18.57 -1.01 -0.38
CA ILE A 398 19.41 0.06 -0.91
C ILE A 398 18.96 1.35 -0.21
N PRO A 399 19.88 2.15 0.37
CA PRO A 399 19.51 3.35 1.11
C PRO A 399 18.58 4.29 0.34
N LEU A 400 17.53 4.78 0.99
CA LEU A 400 16.52 5.62 0.33
C LEU A 400 17.07 6.97 -0.14
N ASP A 401 18.11 7.49 0.47
CA ASP A 401 18.82 8.72 0.04
C ASP A 401 19.56 8.56 -1.30
N GLN A 402 19.68 7.32 -1.81
CA GLN A 402 20.17 7.00 -3.14
C GLN A 402 19.01 6.83 -4.14
N THR A 403 17.77 6.94 -3.73
CA THR A 403 16.60 6.84 -4.61
C THR A 403 16.21 8.21 -5.11
N MET A 404 16.31 8.42 -6.41
CA MET A 404 15.98 9.67 -7.07
C MET A 404 14.47 9.82 -7.30
N VAL A 405 13.81 8.75 -7.69
CA VAL A 405 12.40 8.75 -8.07
C VAL A 405 11.79 7.35 -7.95
N ASN A 406 10.50 7.28 -7.64
CA ASN A 406 9.67 6.08 -7.79
C ASN A 406 8.68 6.24 -8.96
N ILE A 407 8.58 5.22 -9.80
CA ILE A 407 7.62 5.12 -10.90
C ILE A 407 6.73 3.91 -10.61
N ASN A 408 5.47 4.16 -10.27
CA ASN A 408 4.51 3.14 -9.89
C ASN A 408 3.51 2.87 -11.01
N ILE A 409 3.26 1.60 -11.29
CA ILE A 409 2.40 1.13 -12.37
C ILE A 409 1.30 0.25 -11.76
N ASP A 410 0.07 0.75 -11.81
CA ASP A 410 -1.03 0.04 -11.18
C ASP A 410 -2.32 0.27 -11.96
N MET A 411 -2.83 -0.80 -12.57
CA MET A 411 -3.96 -0.81 -13.49
C MET A 411 -3.70 0.05 -14.75
N VAL A 412 -3.17 -0.57 -15.78
CA VAL A 412 -2.81 0.10 -17.06
C VAL A 412 -3.38 -0.61 -18.31
N GLY A 413 -4.23 -1.62 -18.13
CA GLY A 413 -4.73 -2.50 -19.16
C GLY A 413 -6.21 -2.30 -19.53
N ARG A 414 -6.95 -1.36 -18.93
CA ARG A 414 -8.37 -1.16 -19.19
C ARG A 414 -8.70 0.30 -19.49
N MET A 415 -9.97 0.56 -19.76
CA MET A 415 -10.53 1.91 -19.91
C MET A 415 -11.57 2.14 -18.82
N ASP A 416 -11.67 3.39 -18.37
CA ASP A 416 -12.78 3.85 -17.53
C ASP A 416 -13.94 4.41 -18.39
N GLU A 417 -15.01 4.84 -17.73
CA GLU A 417 -16.19 5.42 -18.41
C GLU A 417 -15.99 6.89 -18.82
N GLN A 418 -14.87 7.51 -18.45
CA GLN A 418 -14.64 8.94 -18.70
C GLN A 418 -13.91 9.19 -20.03
N HIS A 419 -13.36 8.14 -20.65
CA HIS A 419 -12.59 8.22 -21.88
C HIS A 419 -13.21 7.39 -23.02
N ASP A 420 -13.22 7.96 -24.22
CA ASP A 420 -13.81 7.34 -25.41
C ASP A 420 -12.88 6.30 -26.09
N ASN A 421 -11.59 6.29 -25.75
CA ASN A 421 -10.59 5.38 -26.34
C ASN A 421 -9.41 5.17 -25.39
N GLY A 422 -8.57 4.15 -25.68
CA GLY A 422 -7.44 3.75 -24.84
C GLY A 422 -6.22 4.69 -24.84
N ASN A 423 -6.21 5.76 -25.63
CA ASN A 423 -5.04 6.64 -25.77
C ASN A 423 -4.90 7.66 -24.62
N TYR A 424 -5.05 7.21 -23.40
CA TYR A 424 -4.91 8.05 -22.18
C TYR A 424 -4.28 7.27 -21.03
N ILE A 425 -3.78 8.01 -20.05
CA ILE A 425 -3.36 7.51 -18.73
C ILE A 425 -3.51 8.62 -17.69
N TYR A 426 -4.03 8.30 -16.50
CA TYR A 426 -3.96 9.21 -15.37
C TYR A 426 -2.54 9.25 -14.82
N VAL A 427 -2.07 10.45 -14.54
CA VAL A 427 -0.75 10.73 -13.94
C VAL A 427 -0.97 11.37 -12.57
N ILE A 428 -0.57 10.68 -11.53
CA ILE A 428 -0.83 11.07 -10.15
C ILE A 428 0.51 11.22 -9.42
N GLY A 429 0.73 12.34 -8.76
CA GLY A 429 1.87 12.57 -7.89
C GLY A 429 3.11 13.18 -8.55
N ALA A 430 3.20 13.24 -9.88
CA ALA A 430 4.41 13.68 -10.58
C ALA A 430 4.90 15.08 -10.16
N ASP A 431 3.99 16.01 -9.87
CA ASP A 431 4.27 17.39 -9.47
C ASP A 431 4.17 17.63 -7.95
N ARG A 432 3.82 16.61 -7.16
CA ARG A 432 3.60 16.76 -5.71
C ARG A 432 4.86 17.09 -4.92
N LEU A 433 6.01 16.59 -5.36
CA LEU A 433 7.29 16.80 -4.71
C LEU A 433 8.35 17.38 -5.66
N SER A 434 8.13 17.32 -7.00
CA SER A 434 9.12 17.74 -8.00
C SER A 434 8.45 18.28 -9.25
N THR A 435 8.69 19.56 -9.56
CA THR A 435 8.26 20.14 -10.84
C THR A 435 8.99 19.51 -12.02
N THR A 436 10.26 19.16 -11.82
CA THR A 436 11.11 18.53 -12.86
C THR A 436 10.59 17.17 -13.29
N LEU A 437 10.10 16.33 -12.35
CA LEU A 437 9.54 15.03 -12.71
C LEU A 437 8.32 15.18 -13.64
N HIS A 438 7.44 16.12 -13.33
CA HIS A 438 6.28 16.44 -14.16
C HIS A 438 6.69 16.91 -15.56
N GLU A 439 7.61 17.90 -15.65
CA GLU A 439 8.08 18.44 -16.92
C GLU A 439 8.75 17.38 -17.80
N VAL A 440 9.54 16.50 -17.21
CA VAL A 440 10.18 15.38 -17.94
C VAL A 440 9.14 14.41 -18.47
N ASN A 441 8.13 14.07 -17.66
CA ASN A 441 7.04 13.17 -18.08
C ASN A 441 6.27 13.75 -19.28
N GLU A 442 5.91 15.04 -19.23
CA GLU A 442 5.25 15.75 -20.34
C GLU A 442 6.12 15.76 -21.61
N SER A 443 7.40 16.16 -21.47
CA SER A 443 8.32 16.26 -22.61
C SER A 443 8.53 14.91 -23.29
N VAL A 444 8.70 13.84 -22.51
CA VAL A 444 8.84 12.47 -23.03
C VAL A 444 7.59 12.02 -23.77
N ASN A 445 6.42 12.31 -23.23
CA ASN A 445 5.15 11.98 -23.88
C ASN A 445 4.99 12.70 -25.23
N ASP A 446 5.30 13.98 -25.28
CA ASP A 446 5.23 14.79 -26.51
C ASP A 446 6.17 14.29 -27.61
N LEU A 447 7.32 13.74 -27.22
CA LEU A 447 8.32 13.23 -28.16
C LEU A 447 7.98 11.83 -28.69
N HIS A 448 7.29 11.00 -27.93
CA HIS A 448 7.11 9.57 -28.22
C HIS A 448 5.66 9.16 -28.40
N GLU A 449 4.97 8.71 -27.37
CA GLU A 449 3.68 8.01 -27.49
C GLU A 449 2.46 8.94 -27.66
N LYS A 450 2.55 10.18 -27.20
CA LYS A 450 1.48 11.22 -27.32
C LYS A 450 0.14 10.76 -26.72
N LEU A 451 0.21 10.12 -25.56
CA LEU A 451 -0.96 9.79 -24.76
C LEU A 451 -1.64 11.08 -24.26
N LEU A 452 -2.93 11.03 -24.03
CA LEU A 452 -3.60 12.03 -23.20
C LEU A 452 -3.18 11.77 -21.74
N LEU A 453 -2.30 12.62 -21.19
CA LEU A 453 -1.96 12.59 -19.78
C LEU A 453 -3.05 13.31 -19.00
N ASP A 454 -3.83 12.57 -18.22
CA ASP A 454 -4.95 13.12 -17.43
C ASP A 454 -4.53 13.30 -15.96
N TYR A 455 -4.70 14.53 -15.45
CA TYR A 455 -4.33 14.90 -14.08
C TYR A 455 -5.53 15.05 -13.14
N THR A 456 -6.73 14.62 -13.55
CA THR A 456 -7.97 14.78 -12.76
C THR A 456 -7.82 14.22 -11.35
N TYR A 457 -7.21 13.07 -11.20
CA TYR A 457 -7.00 12.41 -9.89
C TYR A 457 -5.74 12.87 -9.14
N ASN A 458 -4.98 13.80 -9.72
CA ASN A 458 -3.86 14.43 -9.05
C ASN A 458 -4.24 15.62 -8.17
N ALA A 459 -5.50 16.10 -8.23
CA ALA A 459 -6.00 17.19 -7.42
C ALA A 459 -5.86 16.89 -5.90
N GLU A 460 -5.52 17.90 -5.09
CA GLU A 460 -5.36 17.75 -3.63
C GLU A 460 -6.67 17.36 -2.95
N ASP A 461 -7.78 17.82 -3.49
CA ASP A 461 -9.14 17.60 -3.01
C ASP A 461 -9.85 16.45 -3.74
N ASP A 462 -9.11 15.58 -4.45
CA ASP A 462 -9.70 14.40 -5.09
C ASP A 462 -10.51 13.60 -4.06
N PRO A 463 -11.84 13.45 -4.26
CA PRO A 463 -12.69 12.74 -3.33
C PRO A 463 -12.35 11.25 -3.22
N ASN A 464 -11.72 10.68 -4.23
CA ASN A 464 -11.28 9.27 -4.25
C ASN A 464 -9.96 9.07 -3.53
N ARG A 465 -9.17 10.15 -3.38
CA ARG A 465 -7.87 10.14 -2.71
C ARG A 465 -6.88 9.15 -3.32
N TYR A 466 -6.86 8.99 -4.64
CA TYR A 466 -6.01 8.01 -5.32
C TYR A 466 -4.52 8.20 -5.06
N TYR A 467 -4.05 9.43 -4.83
CA TYR A 467 -2.66 9.69 -4.43
C TYR A 467 -2.19 8.87 -3.21
N TYR A 468 -3.11 8.46 -2.32
CA TYR A 468 -2.80 7.72 -1.08
C TYR A 468 -3.10 6.22 -1.18
N ARG A 469 -3.43 5.70 -2.38
CA ARG A 469 -4.03 4.38 -2.52
C ARG A 469 -3.20 3.36 -3.31
N SER A 470 -1.97 3.70 -3.72
CA SER A 470 -1.05 2.76 -4.33
C SER A 470 0.38 2.94 -3.81
N ASP A 471 1.29 2.06 -4.20
CA ASP A 471 2.61 1.86 -3.60
C ASP A 471 3.56 3.05 -3.68
N HIS A 472 3.36 3.97 -4.64
CA HIS A 472 4.12 5.22 -4.74
C HIS A 472 4.02 6.08 -3.48
N TYR A 473 2.89 6.00 -2.75
CA TYR A 473 2.67 6.84 -1.58
C TYR A 473 3.69 6.60 -0.47
N ASN A 474 4.10 5.36 -0.23
CA ASN A 474 5.12 5.06 0.78
C ASN A 474 6.49 5.67 0.45
N PHE A 475 6.82 5.86 -0.82
CA PHE A 475 8.01 6.60 -1.26
C PHE A 475 7.82 8.11 -1.10
N ALA A 476 6.67 8.63 -1.54
CA ALA A 476 6.34 10.04 -1.41
C ALA A 476 6.31 10.50 0.07
N GLU A 477 5.79 9.67 0.99
CA GLU A 477 5.79 9.92 2.43
C GLU A 477 7.23 10.04 3.01
N LYS A 478 8.21 9.38 2.38
CA LYS A 478 9.64 9.50 2.73
C LYS A 478 10.32 10.68 2.02
N GLY A 479 9.58 11.49 1.26
CA GLY A 479 10.11 12.65 0.53
C GLY A 479 10.77 12.30 -0.80
N ILE A 480 10.52 11.13 -1.37
CA ILE A 480 11.02 10.71 -2.67
C ILE A 480 9.99 11.10 -3.74
N PRO A 481 10.36 11.89 -4.78
CA PRO A 481 9.48 12.16 -5.91
C PRO A 481 8.91 10.87 -6.49
N ALA A 482 7.60 10.84 -6.72
CA ALA A 482 6.93 9.64 -7.18
C ALA A 482 5.84 9.97 -8.20
N VAL A 483 5.67 9.11 -9.19
CA VAL A 483 4.58 9.16 -10.15
C VAL A 483 3.84 7.84 -10.18
N PHE A 484 2.52 7.91 -10.23
CA PHE A 484 1.62 6.78 -10.34
C PHE A 484 0.85 6.84 -11.66
N PHE A 485 1.03 5.83 -12.51
CA PHE A 485 0.31 5.62 -13.75
C PHE A 485 -0.87 4.69 -13.52
N PHE A 486 -2.08 5.17 -13.87
CA PHE A 486 -3.35 4.54 -13.53
C PHE A 486 -4.38 4.73 -14.66
N ASN A 487 -5.12 3.71 -15.02
CA ASN A 487 -6.15 3.86 -16.09
C ASN A 487 -7.55 4.26 -15.61
N GLY A 488 -7.74 4.44 -14.31
CA GLY A 488 -9.06 4.60 -13.73
C GLY A 488 -9.69 3.26 -13.33
N THR A 489 -10.83 3.33 -12.66
CA THR A 489 -11.59 2.13 -12.28
C THR A 489 -12.62 1.78 -13.36
N HIS A 490 -12.91 0.50 -13.53
CA HIS A 490 -13.88 -0.04 -14.45
C HIS A 490 -14.85 -0.99 -13.73
N ASP A 491 -15.92 -1.43 -14.40
CA ASP A 491 -16.98 -2.25 -13.80
C ASP A 491 -16.51 -3.58 -13.20
N ASP A 492 -15.39 -4.12 -13.69
CA ASP A 492 -14.83 -5.39 -13.21
C ASP A 492 -13.83 -5.21 -12.05
N TYR A 493 -13.52 -3.97 -11.62
CA TYR A 493 -12.58 -3.69 -10.53
C TYR A 493 -12.99 -4.43 -9.25
N HIS A 494 -12.07 -5.20 -8.67
CA HIS A 494 -12.28 -6.05 -7.50
C HIS A 494 -13.41 -7.10 -7.69
N ARG A 495 -13.58 -7.61 -8.91
CA ARG A 495 -14.53 -8.69 -9.23
C ARG A 495 -13.84 -9.89 -9.88
N PRO A 496 -14.44 -11.10 -9.80
CA PRO A 496 -13.95 -12.27 -10.52
C PRO A 496 -13.94 -12.10 -12.04
N SER A 497 -14.67 -11.11 -12.55
CA SER A 497 -14.76 -10.80 -13.97
C SER A 497 -13.62 -9.92 -14.52
N ASP A 498 -12.65 -9.53 -13.69
CA ASP A 498 -11.39 -8.90 -14.14
C ASP A 498 -10.45 -9.97 -14.69
N THR A 499 -10.55 -10.22 -16.01
CA THR A 499 -9.93 -11.35 -16.71
C THR A 499 -9.06 -10.90 -17.87
N ALA A 500 -8.04 -11.70 -18.21
CA ALA A 500 -7.01 -11.41 -19.21
C ALA A 500 -7.56 -11.14 -20.63
N ASP A 501 -8.69 -11.71 -20.99
CA ASP A 501 -9.34 -11.52 -22.30
C ASP A 501 -9.97 -10.14 -22.49
N LYS A 502 -10.11 -9.36 -21.41
CA LYS A 502 -10.67 -8.00 -21.42
C LYS A 502 -9.62 -6.90 -21.47
N ILE A 503 -8.36 -7.24 -21.42
CA ILE A 503 -7.25 -6.28 -21.39
C ILE A 503 -7.02 -5.69 -22.78
N ASP A 504 -6.81 -4.38 -22.82
CA ASP A 504 -6.38 -3.62 -24.00
C ASP A 504 -4.84 -3.63 -24.06
N TYR A 505 -4.29 -4.62 -24.74
CA TYR A 505 -2.83 -4.81 -24.84
C TYR A 505 -2.14 -3.74 -25.67
N ASP A 506 -2.80 -3.12 -26.66
CA ASP A 506 -2.27 -1.98 -27.41
C ASP A 506 -2.05 -0.77 -26.46
N LYS A 507 -3.05 -0.50 -25.62
CA LYS A 507 -2.92 0.53 -24.58
C LYS A 507 -1.77 0.22 -23.62
N MET A 508 -1.68 -1.01 -23.10
CA MET A 508 -0.59 -1.42 -22.20
C MET A 508 0.77 -1.22 -22.85
N ALA A 509 0.95 -1.64 -24.11
CA ALA A 509 2.21 -1.51 -24.83
C ALA A 509 2.61 -0.04 -25.02
N LYS A 510 1.67 0.83 -25.35
CA LYS A 510 1.91 2.28 -25.45
C LYS A 510 2.34 2.89 -24.12
N ILE A 511 1.64 2.55 -23.04
CA ILE A 511 1.98 3.02 -21.68
C ILE A 511 3.35 2.48 -21.27
N GLY A 512 3.64 1.19 -21.51
CA GLY A 512 4.94 0.58 -21.24
C GLY A 512 6.10 1.29 -21.98
N ARG A 513 5.91 1.63 -23.26
CA ARG A 513 6.90 2.38 -24.05
C ARG A 513 7.07 3.82 -23.55
N HIS A 514 5.98 4.49 -23.17
CA HIS A 514 6.05 5.81 -22.55
C HIS A 514 6.91 5.76 -21.27
N ILE A 515 6.62 4.81 -20.37
CA ILE A 515 7.37 4.63 -19.12
C ILE A 515 8.83 4.25 -19.41
N PHE A 516 9.10 3.41 -20.42
CA PHE A 516 10.45 3.13 -20.85
C PHE A 516 11.21 4.42 -21.21
N HIS A 517 10.64 5.27 -22.05
CA HIS A 517 11.26 6.54 -22.42
C HIS A 517 11.42 7.50 -21.23
N LEU A 518 10.47 7.53 -20.30
CA LEU A 518 10.58 8.31 -19.06
C LEU A 518 11.78 7.84 -18.21
N ILE A 519 11.89 6.53 -17.98
CA ILE A 519 13.02 5.96 -17.23
C ILE A 519 14.36 6.23 -17.97
N TRP A 520 14.35 6.14 -19.30
CA TRP A 520 15.54 6.41 -20.10
C TRP A 520 16.03 7.84 -19.96
N GLU A 521 15.13 8.82 -20.05
CA GLU A 521 15.43 10.24 -19.85
C GLU A 521 15.94 10.50 -18.43
N LEU A 522 15.20 10.03 -17.41
CA LEU A 522 15.60 10.16 -16.02
C LEU A 522 16.96 9.50 -15.71
N GLY A 523 17.20 8.36 -16.35
CA GLY A 523 18.42 7.58 -16.17
C GLY A 523 19.68 8.20 -16.78
N ASN A 524 19.55 9.02 -17.83
CA ASN A 524 20.68 9.59 -18.57
C ASN A 524 20.85 11.11 -18.42
N ARG A 525 19.86 11.83 -17.87
CA ARG A 525 19.95 13.28 -17.70
C ARG A 525 21.13 13.69 -16.81
N GLU A 526 21.65 14.91 -17.03
CA GLU A 526 22.80 15.42 -16.29
C GLU A 526 22.46 15.60 -14.81
N ASP A 527 21.39 16.34 -14.52
CA ASP A 527 20.99 16.67 -13.15
C ASP A 527 19.99 15.65 -12.60
N ALA A 528 20.09 15.37 -11.31
CA ALA A 528 19.07 14.59 -10.59
C ALA A 528 17.74 15.35 -10.50
N ILE A 529 16.67 14.63 -10.22
CA ILE A 529 15.37 15.23 -9.88
C ILE A 529 15.49 15.91 -8.52
N GLU A 530 15.07 17.16 -8.43
CA GLU A 530 15.05 17.93 -7.20
C GLU A 530 13.68 17.86 -6.52
N VAL A 531 13.69 17.84 -5.19
CA VAL A 531 12.48 18.04 -4.37
C VAL A 531 12.31 19.54 -4.16
N ASP A 532 11.52 20.17 -4.99
CA ASP A 532 11.31 21.61 -5.02
C ASP A 532 9.89 22.04 -4.60
N VAL A 533 8.98 21.08 -4.45
CA VAL A 533 7.62 21.30 -3.92
C VAL A 533 7.55 20.75 -2.50
N LYS A 534 7.02 21.57 -1.57
CA LYS A 534 6.82 21.13 -0.18
C LYS A 534 5.52 20.34 -0.08
N PRO A 535 5.55 19.18 0.61
CA PRO A 535 4.38 18.36 0.84
C PRO A 535 3.29 19.06 1.67
#